data_24980bc16331563d0f923068e4d6a0c9
#
_entry.id   24980bc16331563d0f923068e4d6a0c9
#
_cell.length_a   1.000
_cell.length_b   1.000
_cell.length_c   1.000
_cell.angle_alpha   90.00
_cell.angle_beta   90.00
_cell.angle_gamma   90.00
#
_symmetry.space_group_name_H-M   'P 1'
#
loop_
_entity.id
_entity.type
_entity.pdbx_description
1 polymer ?
#
loop_
_entity_poly.entity_id
_entity_poly.type
_entity_poly.pdbx_seq_one_letter_code
_entity_poly.pdbx_strand_id
1 'polypeptide(L)'
;MLYYRKFGFEIGCFGKQCQYLLSMIPSFDMKDGYFVLVDESNRKQVLSDVKQLYGAWEVKYNGMIHNEGYEYAFVTESNPYKDQEFTYLYYRGSGKPSAYFTIHKEMRNEGQIVVCTRLVYAGKEGLQGFLALVKTMESDHVQVIFTIPACKTMECLVKEWSMGAFSENQIPLGMVRVVNVERVLKKAAYRGNGQVILGITNSVLPQNNGSYWIRFTNGTLTAIERMPQDQVQQITMDIADFAHGIFRGFAEGEISDYDSVEILDQKVIQNGTIGQIFYPKKNFIMEYF
;
A
#
# COMPACT_ATOMS: atom_id res chain seq x y z
N MET A 1 4.77 12.41 -14.11
CA MET A 1 4.01 11.17 -14.34
C MET A 1 3.71 10.90 -15.82
N LEU A 2 3.21 11.84 -16.58
CA LEU A 2 2.94 11.65 -18.04
C LEU A 2 4.14 11.09 -18.82
N TYR A 3 5.36 11.45 -18.44
CA TYR A 3 6.57 10.92 -19.07
C TYR A 3 6.70 9.40 -18.92
N TYR A 4 6.51 8.85 -17.73
CA TYR A 4 6.65 7.42 -17.47
C TYR A 4 5.51 6.57 -18.05
N ARG A 5 4.29 7.12 -18.17
CA ARG A 5 3.15 6.42 -18.83
C ARG A 5 3.47 6.07 -20.27
N LYS A 6 4.23 6.90 -21.00
CA LYS A 6 4.68 6.61 -22.37
C LYS A 6 5.52 5.32 -22.47
N PHE A 7 6.09 4.87 -21.37
CA PHE A 7 6.87 3.64 -21.28
C PHE A 7 6.09 2.48 -20.61
N GLY A 8 4.78 2.61 -20.46
CA GLY A 8 3.92 1.60 -19.87
C GLY A 8 4.01 1.50 -18.34
N PHE A 9 4.51 2.53 -17.66
CA PHE A 9 4.43 2.63 -16.21
C PHE A 9 3.10 3.25 -15.79
N GLU A 10 2.56 2.77 -14.68
CA GLU A 10 1.39 3.33 -14.02
C GLU A 10 1.62 3.42 -12.50
N ILE A 11 0.83 4.25 -11.80
CA ILE A 11 0.89 4.30 -10.33
C ILE A 11 0.48 2.93 -9.80
N GLY A 12 1.41 2.29 -9.08
CA GLY A 12 1.17 0.98 -8.48
C GLY A 12 0.36 1.03 -7.20
N CYS A 13 0.61 2.04 -6.37
CA CYS A 13 -0.15 2.23 -5.14
C CYS A 13 -0.16 3.67 -4.69
N PHE A 14 -1.16 3.97 -3.87
CA PHE A 14 -1.23 5.20 -3.10
C PHE A 14 -1.05 4.90 -1.61
N GLY A 15 -0.39 5.83 -0.92
CA GLY A 15 -0.51 6.00 0.51
C GLY A 15 -1.51 7.10 0.84
N LYS A 16 -1.98 7.11 2.05
CA LYS A 16 -2.71 8.22 2.64
C LYS A 16 -1.77 8.93 3.63
N GLN A 17 -1.28 10.10 3.25
CA GLN A 17 -0.55 10.97 4.16
C GLN A 17 -1.56 11.66 5.08
N CYS A 18 -1.44 11.36 6.35
CA CYS A 18 -2.27 11.88 7.43
C CYS A 18 -1.48 12.97 8.16
N GLN A 19 -2.12 14.08 8.41
CA GLN A 19 -1.58 15.22 9.15
C GLN A 19 -2.60 15.64 10.18
N TYR A 20 -2.26 15.56 11.46
CA TYR A 20 -3.17 15.83 12.57
C TYR A 20 -2.52 16.77 13.57
N LEU A 21 -3.28 17.76 14.07
CA LEU A 21 -2.89 18.47 15.28
C LEU A 21 -2.84 17.47 16.44
N LEU A 22 -1.79 17.51 17.25
CA LEU A 22 -1.65 16.60 18.39
C LEU A 22 -2.76 16.79 19.43
N SER A 23 -3.29 18.02 19.55
CA SER A 23 -4.44 18.33 20.42
C SER A 23 -5.69 17.55 20.06
N MET A 24 -5.86 17.17 18.77
CA MET A 24 -7.03 16.44 18.27
C MET A 24 -6.93 14.93 18.43
N ILE A 25 -5.72 14.41 18.69
CA ILE A 25 -5.52 12.99 18.96
C ILE A 25 -6.02 12.71 20.37
N PRO A 26 -6.98 11.77 20.55
CA PRO A 26 -7.47 11.43 21.87
C PRO A 26 -6.40 10.71 22.70
N SER A 27 -6.51 10.78 24.00
CA SER A 27 -5.74 9.91 24.90
C SER A 27 -6.26 8.48 24.79
N PHE A 28 -5.34 7.52 24.67
CA PHE A 28 -5.67 6.10 24.64
C PHE A 28 -5.22 5.42 25.94
N ASP A 29 -6.11 4.59 26.49
CA ASP A 29 -5.74 3.71 27.61
C ASP A 29 -4.89 2.56 27.07
N MET A 30 -3.58 2.64 27.30
CA MET A 30 -2.60 1.66 26.84
C MET A 30 -2.48 0.45 27.77
N LYS A 31 -3.18 0.47 28.89
CA LYS A 31 -3.14 -0.58 29.93
C LYS A 31 -1.69 -0.93 30.31
N ASP A 32 -1.33 -2.22 30.10
CA ASP A 32 0.02 -2.73 30.39
C ASP A 32 0.98 -2.65 29.19
N GLY A 33 0.61 -1.92 28.15
CA GLY A 33 1.45 -1.74 26.95
C GLY A 33 2.68 -0.87 27.27
N TYR A 34 3.80 -1.17 26.60
CA TYR A 34 5.05 -0.43 26.78
C TYR A 34 5.76 -0.18 25.45
N PHE A 35 6.63 0.81 25.46
CA PHE A 35 7.45 1.19 24.30
C PHE A 35 8.92 0.84 24.55
N VAL A 36 9.58 0.41 23.49
CA VAL A 36 11.02 0.16 23.46
C VAL A 36 11.62 1.07 22.40
N LEU A 37 12.49 2.00 22.79
CA LEU A 37 13.32 2.75 21.84
C LEU A 37 14.45 1.83 21.34
N VAL A 38 14.62 1.78 20.02
CA VAL A 38 15.69 1.00 19.40
C VAL A 38 17.00 1.75 19.48
N ASP A 39 18.01 1.11 20.04
CA ASP A 39 19.36 1.63 20.15
C ASP A 39 20.42 0.51 20.06
N GLU A 40 21.68 0.84 20.22
CA GLU A 40 22.80 -0.12 20.13
C GLU A 40 22.66 -1.31 21.10
N SER A 41 22.02 -1.12 22.24
CA SER A 41 21.92 -2.15 23.29
C SER A 41 20.90 -3.23 22.98
N ASN A 42 19.82 -2.90 22.23
CA ASN A 42 18.67 -3.80 22.01
C ASN A 42 18.38 -4.14 20.55
N ARG A 43 18.97 -3.46 19.57
CA ARG A 43 18.65 -3.60 18.13
C ARG A 43 18.65 -5.05 17.61
N LYS A 44 19.53 -5.92 18.13
CA LYS A 44 19.58 -7.34 17.75
C LYS A 44 18.38 -8.12 18.29
N GLN A 45 17.90 -7.76 19.47
CA GLN A 45 16.77 -8.43 20.13
C GLN A 45 15.45 -8.08 19.46
N VAL A 46 15.26 -6.79 19.13
CA VAL A 46 14.00 -6.31 18.54
C VAL A 46 13.87 -6.59 17.05
N LEU A 47 14.96 -6.95 16.35
CA LEU A 47 14.95 -7.19 14.91
C LEU A 47 13.97 -8.30 14.50
N SER A 48 13.85 -9.35 15.29
CA SER A 48 12.90 -10.44 15.00
C SER A 48 11.45 -9.97 15.03
N ASP A 49 11.12 -9.07 15.98
CA ASP A 49 9.79 -8.53 16.15
C ASP A 49 9.42 -7.55 15.01
N VAL A 50 10.39 -6.74 14.58
CA VAL A 50 10.24 -5.87 13.41
C VAL A 50 9.99 -6.71 12.16
N LYS A 51 10.77 -7.76 11.92
CA LYS A 51 10.59 -8.70 10.80
C LYS A 51 9.22 -9.39 10.85
N GLN A 52 8.76 -9.79 12.02
CA GLN A 52 7.44 -10.38 12.19
C GLN A 52 6.31 -9.42 11.79
N LEU A 53 6.39 -8.16 12.24
CA LEU A 53 5.40 -7.14 11.91
C LEU A 53 5.41 -6.79 10.42
N TYR A 54 6.60 -6.64 9.85
CA TYR A 54 6.76 -6.36 8.42
C TYR A 54 6.24 -7.52 7.56
N GLY A 55 6.61 -8.76 7.87
CA GLY A 55 6.14 -9.96 7.15
C GLY A 55 4.62 -10.12 7.18
N ALA A 56 3.95 -9.70 8.26
CA ALA A 56 2.50 -9.66 8.30
C ALA A 56 1.90 -8.63 7.31
N TRP A 57 2.61 -7.57 6.99
CA TRP A 57 2.22 -6.59 5.97
C TRP A 57 2.53 -7.09 4.55
N GLU A 58 3.64 -7.78 4.32
CA GLU A 58 3.97 -8.42 3.03
C GLU A 58 2.85 -9.35 2.56
N VAL A 59 2.29 -10.14 3.47
CA VAL A 59 1.17 -11.03 3.16
C VAL A 59 -0.14 -10.26 2.90
N LYS A 60 -0.29 -9.09 3.50
CA LYS A 60 -1.54 -8.33 3.49
C LYS A 60 -1.68 -7.34 2.35
N TYR A 61 -0.57 -6.76 1.90
CA TYR A 61 -0.55 -5.70 0.91
C TYR A 61 0.29 -6.10 -0.30
N ASN A 62 -0.28 -5.95 -1.50
CA ASN A 62 0.48 -6.06 -2.73
C ASN A 62 1.48 -4.89 -2.82
N GLY A 63 2.66 -5.15 -3.38
CA GLY A 63 3.69 -4.14 -3.58
C GLY A 63 4.68 -4.01 -2.43
N MET A 64 4.41 -4.62 -1.27
CA MET A 64 5.44 -4.75 -0.23
C MET A 64 6.61 -5.58 -0.78
N ILE A 65 7.82 -5.12 -0.51
CA ILE A 65 9.04 -5.76 -0.99
C ILE A 65 9.47 -6.80 0.04
N HIS A 66 9.83 -7.99 -0.44
CA HIS A 66 10.40 -9.00 0.45
C HIS A 66 11.80 -8.57 0.88
N ASN A 67 11.94 -8.33 2.18
CA ASN A 67 13.15 -7.77 2.78
C ASN A 67 14.03 -8.86 3.37
N GLU A 68 15.27 -9.00 2.86
CA GLU A 68 16.23 -10.00 3.33
C GLU A 68 17.38 -9.40 4.17
N GLY A 69 17.56 -8.09 4.22
CA GLY A 69 18.72 -7.58 4.92
C GLY A 69 18.84 -6.07 5.11
N TYR A 70 19.41 -5.37 4.15
CA TYR A 70 19.82 -3.97 4.32
C TYR A 70 18.67 -3.01 4.60
N GLU A 71 17.46 -3.36 4.20
CA GLU A 71 16.25 -2.58 4.43
C GLU A 71 15.90 -2.45 5.92
N TYR A 72 16.51 -3.28 6.76
CA TYR A 72 16.42 -3.16 8.22
C TYR A 72 17.54 -2.33 8.84
N ALA A 73 18.34 -1.60 8.04
CA ALA A 73 19.41 -0.73 8.53
C ALA A 73 18.90 0.27 9.58
N PHE A 74 17.67 0.78 9.42
CA PHE A 74 17.01 1.63 10.41
C PHE A 74 16.85 1.01 11.81
N VAL A 75 17.01 -0.33 11.92
CA VAL A 75 17.08 -1.06 13.20
C VAL A 75 18.51 -1.47 13.50
N THR A 76 19.16 -2.17 12.55
CA THR A 76 20.47 -2.81 12.79
C THR A 76 21.61 -1.82 12.95
N GLU A 77 21.47 -0.60 12.42
CA GLU A 77 22.44 0.48 12.49
C GLU A 77 21.93 1.66 13.32
N SER A 78 20.74 1.54 13.92
CA SER A 78 20.10 2.63 14.67
C SER A 78 21.00 3.23 15.74
N ASN A 79 21.16 4.54 15.66
CA ASN A 79 21.75 5.37 16.71
C ASN A 79 20.91 6.65 16.85
N PRO A 80 19.81 6.61 17.63
CA PRO A 80 18.80 7.67 17.64
C PRO A 80 19.36 9.05 18.01
N TYR A 81 20.38 9.10 18.86
CA TYR A 81 20.96 10.37 19.29
C TYR A 81 21.91 10.98 18.27
N LYS A 82 22.52 10.17 17.42
CA LYS A 82 23.38 10.62 16.32
C LYS A 82 22.53 10.99 15.11
N ASP A 83 21.59 10.11 14.75
CA ASP A 83 20.85 10.20 13.51
C ASP A 83 19.62 11.13 13.64
N GLN A 84 19.22 11.48 14.87
CA GLN A 84 18.00 12.23 15.19
C GLN A 84 16.73 11.55 14.64
N GLU A 85 16.82 10.25 14.39
CA GLU A 85 15.70 9.36 14.01
C GLU A 85 15.46 8.36 15.13
N PHE A 86 14.24 8.33 15.64
CA PHE A 86 13.85 7.54 16.78
C PHE A 86 12.91 6.42 16.36
N THR A 87 13.39 5.19 16.35
CA THR A 87 12.58 4.01 16.09
C THR A 87 12.07 3.41 17.38
N TYR A 88 10.75 3.27 17.47
CA TYR A 88 10.07 2.66 18.62
C TYR A 88 9.36 1.38 18.21
N LEU A 89 9.40 0.38 19.10
CA LEU A 89 8.45 -0.72 19.09
C LEU A 89 7.43 -0.52 20.21
N TYR A 90 6.19 -0.81 19.88
CA TYR A 90 5.10 -0.90 20.85
C TYR A 90 4.72 -2.35 21.10
N TYR A 91 4.72 -2.76 22.35
CA TYR A 91 4.29 -4.06 22.83
C TYR A 91 3.00 -3.94 23.63
N ARG A 92 2.08 -4.87 23.44
CA ARG A 92 0.92 -5.03 24.34
C ARG A 92 1.37 -5.61 25.68
N GLY A 93 0.52 -5.55 26.69
CA GLY A 93 0.78 -6.12 28.01
C GLY A 93 1.14 -7.61 28.02
N SER A 94 0.76 -8.37 26.98
CA SER A 94 1.21 -9.75 26.78
C SER A 94 2.64 -9.89 26.24
N GLY A 95 3.36 -8.78 26.03
CA GLY A 95 4.68 -8.76 25.38
C GLY A 95 4.65 -9.00 23.86
N LYS A 96 3.46 -8.97 23.24
CA LYS A 96 3.32 -9.15 21.78
C LYS A 96 3.64 -7.86 21.04
N PRO A 97 4.59 -7.87 20.07
CA PRO A 97 4.87 -6.70 19.26
C PRO A 97 3.63 -6.32 18.45
N SER A 98 3.25 -5.06 18.49
CA SER A 98 2.00 -4.57 17.90
C SER A 98 2.18 -3.40 16.94
N ALA A 99 3.28 -2.66 17.05
CA ALA A 99 3.70 -1.69 16.05
C ALA A 99 5.20 -1.45 16.13
N TYR A 100 5.78 -1.04 15.01
CA TYR A 100 7.03 -0.27 15.01
C TYR A 100 6.86 0.96 14.15
N PHE A 101 7.58 2.03 14.51
CA PHE A 101 7.55 3.28 13.77
C PHE A 101 8.82 4.08 14.02
N THR A 102 9.25 4.81 12.99
CA THR A 102 10.40 5.71 13.05
C THR A 102 9.90 7.14 12.93
N ILE A 103 10.29 7.98 13.88
CA ILE A 103 9.93 9.39 13.93
C ILE A 103 11.17 10.28 14.01
N HIS A 104 11.05 11.47 13.45
CA HIS A 104 11.97 12.58 13.68
C HIS A 104 11.20 13.88 13.90
N LYS A 105 11.89 14.90 14.36
CA LYS A 105 11.32 16.21 14.64
C LYS A 105 11.73 17.20 13.56
N GLU A 106 10.80 18.03 13.11
CA GLU A 106 11.06 19.11 12.18
C GLU A 106 10.53 20.44 12.71
N MET A 107 11.26 21.53 12.47
CA MET A 107 10.76 22.87 12.71
C MET A 107 10.08 23.38 11.44
N ARG A 108 8.84 23.81 11.54
CA ARG A 108 8.08 24.47 10.47
C ARG A 108 7.55 25.82 10.93
N ASN A 109 6.90 26.56 10.04
CA ASN A 109 6.38 27.89 10.37
C ASN A 109 5.35 27.86 11.50
N GLU A 110 4.56 26.81 11.58
CA GLU A 110 3.51 26.59 12.60
C GLU A 110 4.06 26.12 13.95
N GLY A 111 5.33 25.78 14.02
CA GLY A 111 5.98 25.22 15.20
C GLY A 111 6.70 23.90 14.95
N GLN A 112 7.12 23.26 16.03
CA GLN A 112 7.78 21.96 15.95
C GLN A 112 6.75 20.86 15.67
N ILE A 113 7.06 19.98 14.71
CA ILE A 113 6.21 18.87 14.31
C ILE A 113 6.93 17.53 14.45
N VAL A 114 6.14 16.45 14.55
CA VAL A 114 6.61 15.07 14.51
C VAL A 114 6.36 14.50 13.11
N VAL A 115 7.38 13.99 12.46
CA VAL A 115 7.26 13.29 11.17
C VAL A 115 7.55 11.81 11.38
N CYS A 116 6.60 10.97 11.00
CA CYS A 116 6.77 9.52 11.02
C CYS A 116 7.09 9.02 9.62
N THR A 117 8.32 8.57 9.43
CA THR A 117 8.83 8.09 8.13
C THR A 117 8.49 6.63 7.87
N ARG A 118 8.34 5.82 8.92
CA ARG A 118 7.95 4.41 8.86
C ARG A 118 6.88 4.12 9.90
N LEU A 119 5.83 3.41 9.50
CA LEU A 119 4.76 2.99 10.41
C LEU A 119 4.20 1.64 9.97
N VAL A 120 4.46 0.61 10.75
CA VAL A 120 3.88 -0.71 10.61
C VAL A 120 3.17 -1.11 11.89
N TYR A 121 1.95 -1.59 11.76
CA TYR A 121 1.13 -1.90 12.92
C TYR A 121 0.22 -3.13 12.71
N ALA A 122 0.02 -3.88 13.78
CA ALA A 122 -0.89 -5.01 13.85
C ALA A 122 -2.23 -4.57 14.45
N GLY A 123 -3.23 -4.41 13.57
CA GLY A 123 -4.59 -4.06 13.98
C GLY A 123 -4.75 -2.66 14.56
N LYS A 124 -5.91 -2.41 15.18
CA LYS A 124 -6.28 -1.12 15.77
C LYS A 124 -5.36 -0.73 16.92
N GLU A 125 -5.03 -1.69 17.77
CA GLU A 125 -4.23 -1.45 18.99
C GLU A 125 -2.78 -1.03 18.68
N GLY A 126 -2.18 -1.58 17.63
CA GLY A 126 -0.86 -1.14 17.18
C GLY A 126 -0.87 0.33 16.72
N LEU A 127 -1.90 0.73 15.97
CA LEU A 127 -2.05 2.13 15.54
C LEU A 127 -2.37 3.04 16.74
N GLN A 128 -3.16 2.60 17.71
CA GLN A 128 -3.41 3.32 18.96
C GLN A 128 -2.10 3.52 19.74
N GLY A 129 -1.21 2.51 19.77
CA GLY A 129 0.11 2.64 20.38
C GLY A 129 0.94 3.76 19.76
N PHE A 130 1.02 3.82 18.44
CA PHE A 130 1.67 4.92 17.75
C PHE A 130 1.07 6.28 18.14
N LEU A 131 -0.26 6.42 18.04
CA LEU A 131 -0.94 7.66 18.36
C LEU A 131 -0.79 8.05 19.83
N ALA A 132 -0.77 7.08 20.76
CA ALA A 132 -0.56 7.34 22.17
C ALA A 132 0.83 7.93 22.43
N LEU A 133 1.89 7.41 21.79
CA LEU A 133 3.23 7.96 21.95
C LEU A 133 3.30 9.39 21.41
N VAL A 134 2.85 9.65 20.19
CA VAL A 134 2.94 11.00 19.62
C VAL A 134 2.08 12.01 20.38
N LYS A 135 0.96 11.58 20.97
CA LYS A 135 0.14 12.42 21.84
C LYS A 135 0.90 12.94 23.07
N THR A 136 1.84 12.17 23.61
CA THR A 136 2.67 12.64 24.75
C THR A 136 3.57 13.82 24.40
N MET A 137 3.78 14.09 23.11
CA MET A 137 4.63 15.18 22.62
C MET A 137 3.87 16.51 22.43
N GLU A 138 2.57 16.55 22.75
CA GLU A 138 1.70 17.72 22.54
C GLU A 138 2.18 19.01 23.26
N SER A 139 2.96 18.88 24.32
CA SER A 139 3.46 20.04 25.08
C SER A 139 4.40 20.93 24.27
N ASP A 140 5.17 20.35 23.35
CA ASP A 140 6.24 21.03 22.60
C ASP A 140 6.16 20.82 21.08
N HIS A 141 5.20 20.02 20.62
CA HIS A 141 4.94 19.79 19.20
C HIS A 141 3.48 20.08 18.87
N VAL A 142 3.23 20.69 17.73
CA VAL A 142 1.87 21.08 17.32
C VAL A 142 1.16 20.00 16.50
N GLN A 143 1.91 19.19 15.74
CA GLN A 143 1.34 18.32 14.73
C GLN A 143 2.15 17.05 14.53
N VAL A 144 1.48 16.00 14.04
CA VAL A 144 2.11 14.78 13.51
C VAL A 144 1.77 14.56 12.05
N ILE A 145 2.76 14.13 11.25
CA ILE A 145 2.59 13.69 9.87
C ILE A 145 3.04 12.23 9.77
N PHE A 146 2.19 11.39 9.16
CA PHE A 146 2.49 9.97 8.94
C PHE A 146 1.75 9.43 7.72
N THR A 147 2.20 8.29 7.18
CA THR A 147 1.56 7.65 6.02
C THR A 147 1.03 6.28 6.38
N ILE A 148 -0.20 6.01 5.96
CA ILE A 148 -0.87 4.71 6.10
C ILE A 148 -1.32 4.20 4.72
N PRO A 149 -1.63 2.88 4.57
CA PRO A 149 -2.24 2.37 3.34
C PRO A 149 -3.53 3.12 2.99
N ALA A 150 -3.71 3.50 1.71
CA ALA A 150 -4.86 4.29 1.26
C ALA A 150 -6.22 3.66 1.61
N CYS A 151 -6.27 2.33 1.75
CA CYS A 151 -7.48 1.59 2.14
C CYS A 151 -7.81 1.69 3.65
N LYS A 152 -7.06 2.48 4.42
CA LYS A 152 -7.29 2.69 5.85
C LYS A 152 -7.91 4.05 6.12
N THR A 153 -8.66 4.15 7.23
CA THR A 153 -9.24 5.40 7.70
C THR A 153 -8.83 5.65 9.15
N MET A 154 -8.69 6.93 9.48
CA MET A 154 -8.44 7.39 10.85
C MET A 154 -9.73 7.69 11.63
N GLU A 155 -10.87 7.77 10.96
CA GLU A 155 -12.18 8.14 11.56
C GLU A 155 -12.59 7.28 12.75
N CYS A 156 -12.18 6.01 12.76
CA CYS A 156 -12.47 5.10 13.86
C CYS A 156 -11.64 5.38 15.13
N LEU A 157 -10.58 6.18 15.02
CA LEU A 157 -9.66 6.50 16.13
C LEU A 157 -9.69 7.96 16.52
N VAL A 158 -9.69 8.87 15.53
CA VAL A 158 -9.77 10.32 15.73
C VAL A 158 -11.15 10.76 15.27
N LYS A 159 -12.01 11.16 16.20
CA LYS A 159 -13.42 11.48 15.95
C LYS A 159 -13.68 12.99 15.88
N GLU A 160 -12.66 13.78 16.04
CA GLU A 160 -12.77 15.24 15.94
C GLU A 160 -12.68 15.69 14.48
N TRP A 161 -13.59 16.59 14.07
CA TRP A 161 -13.79 16.98 12.68
C TRP A 161 -13.65 18.50 12.47
N SER A 162 -12.90 19.17 13.31
CA SER A 162 -12.69 20.61 13.17
C SER A 162 -11.91 20.93 11.89
N MET A 163 -12.43 21.88 11.09
CA MET A 163 -11.75 22.33 9.88
C MET A 163 -10.34 22.85 10.21
N GLY A 164 -9.36 22.41 9.42
CA GLY A 164 -7.96 22.79 9.61
C GLY A 164 -7.21 22.00 10.68
N ALA A 165 -7.91 21.18 11.47
CA ALA A 165 -7.28 20.36 12.51
C ALA A 165 -6.59 19.09 11.96
N PHE A 166 -6.98 18.66 10.76
CA PHE A 166 -6.37 17.52 10.07
C PHE A 166 -6.44 17.66 8.56
N SER A 167 -5.57 16.93 7.87
CA SER A 167 -5.69 16.66 6.44
C SER A 167 -5.31 15.20 6.14
N GLU A 168 -5.99 14.61 5.17
CA GLU A 168 -5.67 13.29 4.63
C GLU A 168 -5.55 13.41 3.11
N ASN A 169 -4.34 13.26 2.59
CA ASN A 169 -4.05 13.38 1.17
C ASN A 169 -3.60 12.05 0.58
N GLN A 170 -4.14 11.68 -0.57
CA GLN A 170 -3.57 10.57 -1.33
C GLN A 170 -2.26 10.99 -1.98
N ILE A 171 -1.20 10.21 -1.72
CA ILE A 171 0.12 10.41 -2.32
C ILE A 171 0.54 9.15 -3.10
N PRO A 172 1.10 9.29 -4.30
CA PRO A 172 1.65 8.16 -5.04
C PRO A 172 2.91 7.65 -4.33
N LEU A 173 2.97 6.35 -4.05
CA LEU A 173 4.12 5.73 -3.37
C LEU A 173 5.05 4.99 -4.32
N GLY A 174 4.55 4.48 -5.42
CA GLY A 174 5.37 3.75 -6.37
C GLY A 174 4.70 3.54 -7.70
N MET A 175 5.50 3.21 -8.71
CA MET A 175 5.05 2.91 -10.06
C MET A 175 5.29 1.44 -10.37
N VAL A 176 4.41 0.85 -11.18
CA VAL A 176 4.52 -0.51 -11.69
C VAL A 176 4.56 -0.50 -13.20
N ARG A 177 5.25 -1.47 -13.78
CA ARG A 177 5.29 -1.74 -15.21
C ARG A 177 5.14 -3.22 -15.47
N VAL A 178 4.21 -3.58 -16.36
CA VAL A 178 4.07 -4.96 -16.82
C VAL A 178 5.06 -5.23 -17.95
N VAL A 179 6.06 -6.05 -17.68
CA VAL A 179 7.06 -6.44 -18.67
C VAL A 179 6.69 -7.74 -19.42
N ASN A 180 5.81 -8.55 -18.85
CA ASN A 180 5.31 -9.78 -19.47
C ASN A 180 3.88 -10.05 -18.98
N VAL A 181 2.91 -9.86 -19.89
CA VAL A 181 1.47 -9.99 -19.61
C VAL A 181 1.12 -11.41 -19.14
N GLU A 182 1.60 -12.43 -19.84
CA GLU A 182 1.27 -13.82 -19.53
C GLU A 182 1.77 -14.23 -18.12
N ARG A 183 2.99 -13.83 -17.77
CA ARG A 183 3.54 -14.10 -16.42
C ARG A 183 2.75 -13.37 -15.32
N VAL A 184 2.32 -12.14 -15.59
CA VAL A 184 1.50 -11.38 -14.64
C VAL A 184 0.14 -12.04 -14.46
N LEU A 185 -0.54 -12.43 -15.54
CA LEU A 185 -1.81 -13.14 -15.47
C LEU A 185 -1.70 -14.48 -14.72
N LYS A 186 -0.59 -15.22 -14.90
CA LYS A 186 -0.31 -16.46 -14.15
C LYS A 186 -0.10 -16.25 -12.65
N LYS A 187 0.37 -15.06 -12.24
CA LYS A 187 0.66 -14.72 -10.84
C LYS A 187 -0.47 -13.92 -10.17
N ALA A 188 -1.39 -13.38 -10.96
CA ALA A 188 -2.50 -12.58 -10.44
C ALA A 188 -3.44 -13.43 -9.58
N ALA A 189 -4.01 -12.79 -8.57
CA ALA A 189 -5.14 -13.34 -7.83
C ALA A 189 -6.45 -12.88 -8.48
N TYR A 190 -7.40 -13.77 -8.55
CA TYR A 190 -8.74 -13.56 -9.06
C TYR A 190 -9.79 -13.68 -7.95
N ARG A 191 -11.05 -13.40 -8.27
CA ARG A 191 -12.19 -13.71 -7.38
C ARG A 191 -13.16 -14.63 -8.12
N GLY A 192 -13.78 -15.57 -7.40
CA GLY A 192 -14.83 -16.45 -7.96
C GLY A 192 -14.36 -17.28 -9.16
N ASN A 193 -15.22 -17.35 -10.17
CA ASN A 193 -15.02 -18.14 -11.38
C ASN A 193 -15.33 -17.30 -12.61
N GLY A 194 -14.58 -17.48 -13.69
CA GLY A 194 -14.85 -16.77 -14.93
C GLY A 194 -13.90 -17.13 -16.05
N GLN A 195 -14.21 -16.59 -17.20
CA GLN A 195 -13.34 -16.63 -18.38
C GLN A 195 -13.52 -15.36 -19.21
N VAL A 196 -12.46 -14.91 -19.88
CA VAL A 196 -12.49 -13.73 -20.72
C VAL A 196 -11.37 -13.77 -21.76
N ILE A 197 -11.55 -13.07 -22.87
CA ILE A 197 -10.51 -12.78 -23.85
C ILE A 197 -10.12 -11.31 -23.69
N LEU A 198 -8.93 -11.08 -23.16
CA LEU A 198 -8.35 -9.75 -22.95
C LEU A 198 -7.47 -9.37 -24.13
N GLY A 199 -7.73 -8.24 -24.78
CA GLY A 199 -6.84 -7.64 -25.75
C GLY A 199 -5.90 -6.63 -25.08
N ILE A 200 -4.59 -6.81 -25.27
CA ILE A 200 -3.59 -5.91 -24.69
C ILE A 200 -2.75 -5.28 -25.80
N THR A 201 -2.57 -3.96 -25.73
CA THR A 201 -1.67 -3.21 -26.62
C THR A 201 -0.51 -2.62 -25.83
N ASN A 202 0.69 -2.70 -26.39
CA ASN A 202 1.91 -2.16 -25.77
C ASN A 202 2.85 -1.65 -26.86
N SER A 203 2.99 -0.34 -26.96
CA SER A 203 3.85 0.31 -27.96
C SER A 203 5.35 0.13 -27.69
N VAL A 204 5.72 -0.11 -26.42
CA VAL A 204 7.13 -0.19 -25.98
C VAL A 204 7.66 -1.63 -26.01
N LEU A 205 6.80 -2.60 -25.70
CA LEU A 205 7.16 -4.02 -25.66
C LEU A 205 6.17 -4.80 -26.55
N PRO A 206 6.37 -4.81 -27.87
CA PRO A 206 5.42 -5.41 -28.83
C PRO A 206 5.11 -6.89 -28.57
N GLN A 207 6.01 -7.62 -27.91
CA GLN A 207 5.79 -9.02 -27.54
C GLN A 207 4.61 -9.20 -26.56
N ASN A 208 4.16 -8.13 -25.89
CA ASN A 208 2.98 -8.14 -25.03
C ASN A 208 1.67 -7.91 -25.79
N ASN A 209 1.73 -7.43 -27.04
CA ASN A 209 0.53 -7.24 -27.86
C ASN A 209 -0.14 -8.56 -28.15
N GLY A 210 -1.44 -8.62 -28.02
CA GLY A 210 -2.23 -9.80 -28.39
C GLY A 210 -3.46 -10.00 -27.52
N SER A 211 -4.15 -11.08 -27.86
CA SER A 211 -5.34 -11.54 -27.16
C SER A 211 -4.98 -12.68 -26.23
N TYR A 212 -5.43 -12.59 -25.00
CA TYR A 212 -5.18 -13.58 -23.94
C TYR A 212 -6.51 -14.13 -23.46
N TRP A 213 -6.81 -15.39 -23.81
CA TRP A 213 -7.90 -16.09 -23.19
C TRP A 213 -7.46 -16.62 -21.85
N ILE A 214 -8.22 -16.30 -20.80
CA ILE A 214 -7.98 -16.78 -19.45
C ILE A 214 -9.24 -17.42 -18.87
N ARG A 215 -9.05 -18.45 -18.07
CA ARG A 215 -10.09 -19.07 -17.23
C ARG A 215 -9.56 -19.18 -15.82
N PHE A 216 -10.40 -18.86 -14.86
CA PHE A 216 -10.09 -18.97 -13.45
C PHE A 216 -11.25 -19.60 -12.68
N THR A 217 -10.91 -20.34 -11.63
CA THR A 217 -11.87 -21.07 -10.79
C THR A 217 -11.42 -20.93 -9.33
N ASN A 218 -12.37 -20.59 -8.44
CA ASN A 218 -12.12 -20.35 -7.03
C ASN A 218 -10.94 -19.37 -6.78
N GLY A 219 -10.88 -18.32 -7.59
CA GLY A 219 -9.87 -17.26 -7.47
C GLY A 219 -8.49 -17.63 -8.01
N THR A 220 -8.31 -18.80 -8.63
CA THR A 220 -7.03 -19.26 -9.19
C THR A 220 -7.12 -19.44 -10.69
N LEU A 221 -6.10 -18.99 -11.45
CA LEU A 221 -6.01 -19.22 -12.87
C LEU A 221 -5.90 -20.72 -13.15
N THR A 222 -6.81 -21.24 -13.98
CA THR A 222 -6.83 -22.66 -14.39
C THR A 222 -6.39 -22.88 -15.83
N ALA A 223 -6.51 -21.87 -16.69
CA ALA A 223 -6.02 -21.90 -18.06
C ALA A 223 -5.66 -20.50 -18.54
N ILE A 224 -4.64 -20.42 -19.39
CA ILE A 224 -4.27 -19.23 -20.16
C ILE A 224 -3.76 -19.65 -21.53
N GLU A 225 -4.23 -18.97 -22.55
CA GLU A 225 -3.81 -19.19 -23.92
C GLU A 225 -3.68 -17.85 -24.64
N ARG A 226 -2.61 -17.70 -25.41
CA ARG A 226 -2.46 -16.56 -26.31
C ARG A 226 -3.18 -16.88 -27.60
N MET A 227 -4.25 -16.14 -27.86
CA MET A 227 -5.12 -16.37 -29.02
C MET A 227 -4.55 -15.73 -30.29
N PRO A 228 -4.89 -16.24 -31.47
CA PRO A 228 -4.66 -15.57 -32.74
C PRO A 228 -5.25 -14.14 -32.75
N GLN A 229 -4.67 -13.25 -33.57
CA GLN A 229 -5.08 -11.84 -33.61
C GLN A 229 -6.51 -11.63 -34.20
N ASP A 230 -7.02 -12.57 -34.93
CA ASP A 230 -8.38 -12.56 -35.54
C ASP A 230 -9.48 -12.98 -34.55
N GLN A 231 -9.13 -13.42 -33.35
CA GLN A 231 -10.12 -13.78 -32.35
C GLN A 231 -10.80 -12.55 -31.75
N VAL A 232 -12.12 -12.66 -31.58
CA VAL A 232 -12.94 -11.59 -31.02
C VAL A 232 -12.58 -11.38 -29.56
N GLN A 233 -11.99 -10.24 -29.29
CA GLN A 233 -11.70 -9.78 -27.92
C GLN A 233 -13.01 -9.34 -27.24
N GLN A 234 -13.10 -9.49 -25.93
CA GLN A 234 -14.27 -9.07 -25.13
C GLN A 234 -14.03 -7.73 -24.45
N ILE A 235 -12.78 -7.45 -24.12
CA ILE A 235 -12.32 -6.18 -23.59
C ILE A 235 -10.90 -5.92 -24.09
N THR A 236 -10.59 -4.69 -24.43
CA THR A 236 -9.23 -4.26 -24.82
C THR A 236 -8.76 -3.12 -23.95
N MET A 237 -7.45 -3.01 -23.77
CA MET A 237 -6.81 -1.92 -23.06
C MET A 237 -5.32 -1.82 -23.38
N ASP A 238 -4.74 -0.66 -23.14
CA ASP A 238 -3.29 -0.53 -23.21
C ASP A 238 -2.59 -1.16 -22.00
N ILE A 239 -1.27 -1.27 -22.08
CA ILE A 239 -0.47 -1.91 -21.02
C ILE A 239 -0.47 -1.11 -19.72
N ALA A 240 -0.65 0.21 -19.73
CA ALA A 240 -0.68 1.04 -18.53
C ALA A 240 -2.00 0.83 -17.78
N ASP A 241 -3.14 0.85 -18.49
CA ASP A 241 -4.44 0.59 -17.88
C ASP A 241 -4.58 -0.89 -17.46
N PHE A 242 -3.94 -1.83 -18.20
CA PHE A 242 -3.81 -3.21 -17.73
C PHE A 242 -2.99 -3.31 -16.43
N ALA A 243 -1.85 -2.60 -16.34
CA ALA A 243 -1.03 -2.57 -15.14
C ALA A 243 -1.81 -1.98 -13.95
N HIS A 244 -2.58 -0.90 -14.18
CA HIS A 244 -3.49 -0.34 -13.20
C HIS A 244 -4.48 -1.39 -12.71
N GLY A 245 -5.27 -1.95 -13.63
CA GLY A 245 -6.34 -2.90 -13.30
C GLY A 245 -5.84 -4.15 -12.59
N ILE A 246 -4.76 -4.75 -13.08
CA ILE A 246 -4.25 -6.00 -12.49
C ILE A 246 -3.58 -5.78 -11.14
N PHE A 247 -2.95 -4.64 -10.92
CA PHE A 247 -2.22 -4.35 -9.69
C PHE A 247 -3.10 -3.64 -8.64
N ARG A 248 -3.86 -2.61 -9.03
CA ARG A 248 -4.73 -1.83 -8.13
C ARG A 248 -6.19 -2.27 -8.15
N GLY A 249 -6.67 -2.68 -9.30
CA GLY A 249 -8.08 -2.87 -9.58
C GLY A 249 -8.77 -1.55 -9.96
N PHE A 250 -9.97 -1.69 -10.49
CA PHE A 250 -10.90 -0.59 -10.74
C PHE A 250 -11.97 -0.59 -9.67
N ALA A 251 -12.45 0.58 -9.26
CA ALA A 251 -13.67 0.66 -8.48
C ALA A 251 -14.88 0.24 -9.35
N GLU A 252 -15.98 -0.08 -8.72
CA GLU A 252 -17.18 -0.52 -9.42
C GLU A 252 -17.68 0.58 -10.35
N GLY A 253 -17.82 0.23 -11.64
CA GLY A 253 -18.26 1.15 -12.68
C GLY A 253 -17.15 2.04 -13.30
N GLU A 254 -15.99 2.17 -12.69
CA GLU A 254 -14.93 3.09 -13.16
C GLU A 254 -14.14 2.57 -14.38
N ILE A 255 -14.20 1.30 -14.69
CA ILE A 255 -13.36 0.73 -15.77
C ILE A 255 -13.60 1.40 -17.13
N SER A 256 -14.84 1.83 -17.40
CA SER A 256 -15.22 2.51 -18.64
C SER A 256 -14.72 3.96 -18.70
N ASP A 257 -14.22 4.52 -17.62
CA ASP A 257 -13.72 5.89 -17.55
C ASP A 257 -12.25 6.00 -18.01
N TYR A 258 -11.61 4.86 -18.26
CA TYR A 258 -10.22 4.80 -18.73
C TYR A 258 -10.14 4.85 -20.24
N ASP A 259 -9.40 5.82 -20.77
CA ASP A 259 -9.35 6.18 -22.19
C ASP A 259 -8.99 5.03 -23.12
N SER A 260 -8.14 4.10 -22.69
CA SER A 260 -7.70 2.97 -23.52
C SER A 260 -8.59 1.74 -23.40
N VAL A 261 -9.56 1.76 -22.49
CA VAL A 261 -10.41 0.59 -22.22
C VAL A 261 -11.63 0.59 -23.12
N GLU A 262 -11.76 -0.45 -23.95
CA GLU A 262 -12.95 -0.69 -24.75
C GLU A 262 -13.61 -2.03 -24.33
N ILE A 263 -14.88 -1.95 -23.96
CA ILE A 263 -15.70 -3.12 -23.63
C ILE A 263 -16.46 -3.54 -24.89
N LEU A 264 -16.00 -4.60 -25.55
CA LEU A 264 -16.55 -5.10 -26.81
C LEU A 264 -17.71 -6.09 -26.59
N ASP A 265 -17.74 -6.78 -25.43
CA ASP A 265 -18.83 -7.66 -25.03
C ASP A 265 -19.35 -7.26 -23.65
N GLN A 266 -20.53 -6.65 -23.61
CA GLN A 266 -21.17 -6.20 -22.36
C GLN A 266 -21.46 -7.35 -21.37
N LYS A 267 -21.50 -8.59 -21.83
CA LYS A 267 -21.72 -9.74 -20.94
C LYS A 267 -20.62 -9.89 -19.90
N VAL A 268 -19.38 -9.48 -20.19
CA VAL A 268 -18.26 -9.58 -19.22
C VAL A 268 -18.42 -8.61 -18.03
N ILE A 269 -19.17 -7.53 -18.23
CA ILE A 269 -19.58 -6.63 -17.15
C ILE A 269 -20.79 -7.20 -16.40
N GLN A 270 -21.85 -7.58 -17.14
CA GLN A 270 -23.12 -8.04 -16.56
C GLN A 270 -22.95 -9.29 -15.69
N ASN A 271 -22.08 -10.22 -16.09
CA ASN A 271 -21.78 -11.42 -15.31
C ASN A 271 -20.70 -11.22 -14.22
N GLY A 272 -20.19 -10.00 -14.07
CA GLY A 272 -19.19 -9.64 -13.06
C GLY A 272 -17.77 -10.13 -13.32
N THR A 273 -17.49 -10.74 -14.48
CA THR A 273 -16.16 -11.33 -14.77
C THR A 273 -15.04 -10.29 -14.63
N ILE A 274 -15.26 -9.08 -15.17
CA ILE A 274 -14.26 -8.00 -15.10
C ILE A 274 -13.98 -7.58 -13.65
N GLY A 275 -15.02 -7.42 -12.85
CA GLY A 275 -14.86 -7.11 -11.42
C GLY A 275 -14.21 -8.25 -10.61
N GLN A 276 -14.23 -9.49 -11.10
CA GLN A 276 -13.53 -10.62 -10.48
C GLN A 276 -12.04 -10.64 -10.83
N ILE A 277 -11.64 -10.09 -11.97
CA ILE A 277 -10.24 -9.98 -12.41
C ILE A 277 -9.60 -8.71 -11.82
N PHE A 278 -10.25 -7.58 -12.04
CA PHE A 278 -9.74 -6.25 -11.74
C PHE A 278 -10.36 -5.65 -10.47
N TYR A 279 -10.71 -6.48 -9.47
CA TYR A 279 -11.25 -6.01 -8.20
C TYR A 279 -10.25 -5.11 -7.45
N PRO A 280 -10.72 -4.13 -6.65
CA PRO A 280 -9.85 -3.29 -5.82
C PRO A 280 -8.96 -4.13 -4.88
N LYS A 281 -7.66 -3.92 -4.97
CA LYS A 281 -6.64 -4.65 -4.21
C LYS A 281 -6.07 -3.76 -3.10
N LYS A 282 -5.58 -4.40 -2.04
CA LYS A 282 -4.88 -3.69 -0.96
C LYS A 282 -3.42 -3.58 -1.34
N ASN A 283 -2.98 -2.37 -1.68
CA ASN A 283 -1.61 -2.10 -2.09
C ASN A 283 -0.94 -1.15 -1.12
N PHE A 284 0.35 -1.37 -0.90
CA PHE A 284 1.20 -0.44 -0.17
C PHE A 284 2.66 -0.70 -0.52
N ILE A 285 3.47 0.34 -0.62
CA ILE A 285 4.93 0.29 -0.72
C ILE A 285 5.45 1.21 0.37
N MET A 286 6.36 0.71 1.19
CA MET A 286 6.97 1.50 2.25
C MET A 286 8.34 2.03 1.87
N GLU A 287 9.03 1.33 0.98
CA GLU A 287 10.36 1.65 0.52
C GLU A 287 10.31 2.77 -0.51
N TYR A 288 11.15 3.78 -0.31
CA TYR A 288 11.41 4.83 -1.30
C TYR A 288 12.66 4.45 -2.08
N PHE A 289 12.56 4.48 -3.40
CA PHE A 289 13.66 4.24 -4.34
C PHE A 289 14.19 5.55 -4.93
#